data_adb340cf19926d28929a14d58231bad0
#
_entry.id   adb340cf19926d28929a14d58231bad0
#
_cell.length_a   1.000
_cell.length_b   1.000
_cell.length_c   1.000
_cell.angle_alpha   90.00
_cell.angle_beta   90.00
_cell.angle_gamma   90.00
#
_symmetry.space_group_name_H-M   'P 1'
#
loop_
_entity.id
_entity.type
_entity.pdbx_description
1 polymer ?
#
loop_
_entity_poly.entity_id
_entity_poly.type
_entity_poly.pdbx_seq_one_letter_code
_entity_poly.pdbx_strand_id
1 'polypeptide(L)'
;MSIALPKNSAKMKDWSWDNYVPFFDYLEDLDLSSSNVDEWMKYWSDLSELIGEVGTSVYISTTVDTTDEEAKARYHKFLEEISENVSSRNQKLKIKFLESGFSPDNFDIPLRGMKSEVGLFSEKNLPLLTSDAKLSKEYDAIIGSQTVRWEGEEVTLTQLSPVMLKTDRKNREKAWKMAAKRRLEDRQSINEIWIKILKTRMSIAKNSGYGDYRAWRWEYLKRFDYTPEDCLTFHRSIEKVIVPLADKLLKNRKEALGLEKLKPWDLSVDIYGREPLSPFKDAGE
;
A
#
# COMPACT_ATOMS: atom_id res chain seq x y z
N MET A 1 -16.08 -24.37 24.71
CA MET A 1 -15.29 -25.16 23.72
C MET A 1 -14.89 -24.22 22.60
N SER A 2 -13.62 -24.24 22.18
CA SER A 2 -13.15 -23.44 21.05
C SER A 2 -13.84 -23.87 19.76
N ILE A 3 -14.22 -22.91 18.94
CA ILE A 3 -14.75 -23.15 17.59
C ILE A 3 -13.54 -23.38 16.68
N ALA A 4 -13.52 -24.52 15.96
CA ALA A 4 -12.40 -24.83 15.08
C ALA A 4 -12.31 -23.84 13.91
N LEU A 5 -11.15 -23.18 13.73
CA LEU A 5 -10.89 -22.33 12.59
C LEU A 5 -10.78 -23.13 11.29
N PRO A 6 -11.12 -22.53 10.13
CA PRO A 6 -10.85 -23.12 8.83
C PRO A 6 -9.35 -23.40 8.66
N LYS A 7 -9.02 -24.51 7.98
CA LYS A 7 -7.61 -24.88 7.75
C LYS A 7 -6.87 -23.94 6.78
N ASN A 8 -7.60 -23.19 5.96
CA ASN A 8 -7.06 -22.21 5.02
C ASN A 8 -8.12 -21.17 4.64
N SER A 9 -7.70 -20.05 4.13
CA SER A 9 -8.51 -18.91 3.72
C SER A 9 -9.35 -19.16 2.46
N ALA A 10 -9.03 -20.17 1.64
CA ALA A 10 -9.67 -20.37 0.35
C ALA A 10 -11.19 -20.56 0.45
N LYS A 11 -11.65 -21.20 1.54
CA LYS A 11 -13.08 -21.41 1.82
C LYS A 11 -13.79 -20.16 2.32
N MET A 12 -13.04 -19.15 2.73
CA MET A 12 -13.57 -17.93 3.36
C MET A 12 -13.78 -16.79 2.35
N LYS A 13 -13.36 -16.96 1.09
CA LYS A 13 -13.44 -15.91 0.06
C LYS A 13 -14.85 -15.43 -0.24
N ASP A 14 -15.83 -16.34 -0.11
CA ASP A 14 -17.24 -16.08 -0.40
C ASP A 14 -18.09 -15.93 0.87
N TRP A 15 -17.45 -15.86 2.04
CA TRP A 15 -18.12 -15.70 3.31
C TRP A 15 -18.79 -14.33 3.42
N SER A 16 -19.99 -14.32 4.03
CA SER A 16 -20.61 -13.11 4.55
C SER A 16 -20.10 -12.85 5.98
N TRP A 17 -20.37 -11.67 6.52
CA TRP A 17 -20.02 -11.34 7.90
C TRP A 17 -20.53 -12.37 8.93
N ASP A 18 -21.73 -12.90 8.74
CA ASP A 18 -22.35 -13.88 9.65
C ASP A 18 -21.48 -15.15 9.83
N ASN A 19 -20.67 -15.51 8.87
CA ASN A 19 -19.76 -16.66 8.99
C ASN A 19 -18.57 -16.36 9.92
N TYR A 20 -18.19 -15.10 10.09
CA TYR A 20 -17.09 -14.68 10.97
C TYR A 20 -17.56 -14.42 12.42
N VAL A 21 -18.82 -14.03 12.61
CA VAL A 21 -19.39 -13.66 13.92
C VAL A 21 -19.08 -14.70 15.02
N PRO A 22 -19.31 -16.02 14.83
CA PRO A 22 -19.09 -16.99 15.90
C PRO A 22 -17.65 -17.02 16.42
N PHE A 23 -16.65 -16.77 15.57
CA PHE A 23 -15.24 -16.76 15.98
C PHE A 23 -14.90 -15.54 16.84
N PHE A 24 -15.47 -14.39 16.51
CA PHE A 24 -15.31 -13.18 17.30
C PHE A 24 -16.08 -13.27 18.62
N ASP A 25 -17.32 -13.81 18.61
CA ASP A 25 -18.10 -14.02 19.83
C ASP A 25 -17.35 -14.93 20.80
N TYR A 26 -16.77 -16.03 20.33
CA TYR A 26 -15.91 -16.90 21.16
C TYR A 26 -14.78 -16.11 21.84
N LEU A 27 -14.08 -15.23 21.10
CA LEU A 27 -12.99 -14.41 21.64
C LEU A 27 -13.49 -13.33 22.62
N GLU A 28 -14.64 -12.73 22.35
CA GLU A 28 -15.22 -11.69 23.20
C GLU A 28 -15.82 -12.26 24.48
N ASP A 29 -16.43 -13.43 24.45
CA ASP A 29 -17.11 -14.04 25.59
C ASP A 29 -16.16 -14.73 26.58
N LEU A 30 -14.98 -15.17 26.13
CA LEU A 30 -14.02 -15.90 26.96
C LEU A 30 -13.36 -14.97 27.99
N ASP A 31 -13.56 -15.20 29.28
CA ASP A 31 -12.82 -14.49 30.34
C ASP A 31 -11.33 -14.84 30.32
N LEU A 32 -10.49 -13.80 30.26
CA LEU A 32 -9.04 -13.97 30.21
C LEU A 32 -8.47 -14.31 31.59
N SER A 33 -7.58 -15.29 31.61
CA SER A 33 -6.84 -15.73 32.79
C SER A 33 -5.42 -16.13 32.40
N SER A 34 -4.52 -16.25 33.35
CA SER A 34 -3.14 -16.72 33.12
C SER A 34 -3.06 -18.14 32.52
N SER A 35 -4.13 -18.92 32.63
CA SER A 35 -4.16 -20.29 32.09
C SER A 35 -4.67 -20.39 30.67
N ASN A 36 -5.28 -19.33 30.10
CA ASN A 36 -5.88 -19.38 28.76
C ASN A 36 -5.49 -18.23 27.85
N VAL A 37 -4.79 -17.21 28.34
CA VAL A 37 -4.45 -16.02 27.54
C VAL A 37 -3.59 -16.33 26.33
N ASP A 38 -2.66 -17.27 26.44
CA ASP A 38 -1.79 -17.65 25.33
C ASP A 38 -2.57 -18.36 24.21
N GLU A 39 -3.48 -19.28 24.57
CA GLU A 39 -4.36 -19.94 23.59
C GLU A 39 -5.33 -18.95 22.96
N TRP A 40 -5.86 -18.00 23.72
CA TRP A 40 -6.73 -16.94 23.24
C TRP A 40 -5.99 -16.04 22.23
N MET A 41 -4.77 -15.61 22.57
CA MET A 41 -3.93 -14.81 21.68
C MET A 41 -3.61 -15.56 20.39
N LYS A 42 -3.24 -16.83 20.50
CA LYS A 42 -2.96 -17.66 19.34
C LYS A 42 -4.19 -17.78 18.44
N TYR A 43 -5.35 -18.05 19.01
CA TYR A 43 -6.59 -18.15 18.24
C TYR A 43 -6.95 -16.85 17.54
N TRP A 44 -6.80 -15.71 18.22
CA TRP A 44 -7.01 -14.39 17.63
C TRP A 44 -6.01 -14.10 16.49
N SER A 45 -4.75 -14.47 16.67
CA SER A 45 -3.72 -14.36 15.65
C SER A 45 -4.05 -15.22 14.42
N ASP A 46 -4.38 -16.50 14.63
CA ASP A 46 -4.72 -17.44 13.55
C ASP A 46 -5.97 -16.95 12.76
N LEU A 47 -6.99 -16.46 13.46
CA LEU A 47 -8.17 -15.87 12.82
C LEU A 47 -7.80 -14.62 12.01
N SER A 48 -6.98 -13.74 12.57
CA SER A 48 -6.54 -12.51 11.92
C SER A 48 -5.71 -12.79 10.67
N GLU A 49 -4.85 -13.81 10.69
CA GLU A 49 -4.07 -14.27 9.55
C GLU A 49 -4.99 -14.76 8.41
N LEU A 50 -5.94 -15.63 8.72
CA LEU A 50 -6.91 -16.13 7.73
C LEU A 50 -7.71 -15.00 7.07
N ILE A 51 -8.19 -14.04 7.85
CA ILE A 51 -8.92 -12.87 7.34
C ILE A 51 -8.00 -11.99 6.48
N GLY A 52 -6.75 -11.80 6.92
CA GLY A 52 -5.72 -11.06 6.19
C GLY A 52 -5.39 -11.70 4.83
N GLU A 53 -5.29 -13.02 4.76
CA GLU A 53 -5.10 -13.77 3.52
C GLU A 53 -6.28 -13.59 2.56
N VAL A 54 -7.53 -13.65 3.05
CA VAL A 54 -8.72 -13.36 2.23
C VAL A 54 -8.64 -11.96 1.66
N GLY A 55 -8.41 -10.94 2.52
CA GLY A 55 -8.30 -9.55 2.09
C GLY A 55 -7.20 -9.33 1.06
N THR A 56 -6.03 -9.92 1.27
CA THR A 56 -4.91 -9.87 0.33
C THR A 56 -5.25 -10.53 -0.99
N SER A 57 -5.89 -11.70 -0.96
CA SER A 57 -6.27 -12.44 -2.17
C SER A 57 -7.27 -11.66 -3.04
N VAL A 58 -8.32 -11.09 -2.44
CA VAL A 58 -9.31 -10.29 -3.19
C VAL A 58 -8.71 -8.97 -3.67
N TYR A 59 -7.77 -8.37 -2.91
CA TYR A 59 -7.02 -7.21 -3.35
C TYR A 59 -6.14 -7.52 -4.58
N ILE A 60 -5.34 -8.60 -4.53
CA ILE A 60 -4.45 -9.01 -5.64
C ILE A 60 -5.27 -9.24 -6.91
N SER A 61 -6.43 -9.87 -6.82
CA SER A 61 -7.29 -10.10 -7.99
C SER A 61 -7.60 -8.80 -8.75
N THR A 62 -7.78 -7.66 -8.03
CA THR A 62 -8.01 -6.35 -8.67
C THR A 62 -6.76 -5.73 -9.30
N THR A 63 -5.57 -6.27 -9.04
CA THR A 63 -4.30 -5.74 -9.58
C THR A 63 -3.79 -6.58 -10.76
N VAL A 64 -4.18 -7.84 -10.85
CA VAL A 64 -3.83 -8.74 -11.97
C VAL A 64 -4.53 -8.28 -13.25
N ASP A 65 -5.82 -7.96 -13.13
CA ASP A 65 -6.60 -7.33 -14.19
C ASP A 65 -7.43 -6.19 -13.64
N THR A 66 -7.01 -4.96 -13.93
CA THR A 66 -7.69 -3.75 -13.46
C THR A 66 -9.01 -3.48 -14.15
N THR A 67 -9.42 -4.29 -15.13
CA THR A 67 -10.71 -4.22 -15.84
C THR A 67 -11.72 -5.26 -15.36
N ASP A 68 -11.31 -6.21 -14.51
CA ASP A 68 -12.19 -7.25 -13.94
C ASP A 68 -13.19 -6.64 -12.93
N GLU A 69 -14.42 -6.42 -13.39
CA GLU A 69 -15.50 -5.85 -12.57
C GLU A 69 -15.97 -6.79 -11.45
N GLU A 70 -15.87 -8.13 -11.64
CA GLU A 70 -16.22 -9.08 -10.58
C GLU A 70 -15.17 -9.06 -9.46
N ALA A 71 -13.88 -8.99 -9.78
CA ALA A 71 -12.81 -8.83 -8.80
C ALA A 71 -12.98 -7.54 -8.01
N LYS A 72 -13.33 -6.43 -8.68
CA LYS A 72 -13.63 -5.14 -8.01
C LYS A 72 -14.83 -5.28 -7.08
N ALA A 73 -15.92 -5.91 -7.53
CA ALA A 73 -17.11 -6.09 -6.71
C ALA A 73 -16.82 -6.94 -5.45
N ARG A 74 -16.06 -8.05 -5.60
CA ARG A 74 -15.63 -8.87 -4.44
C ARG A 74 -14.78 -8.07 -3.45
N TYR A 75 -13.83 -7.27 -3.93
CA TYR A 75 -13.00 -6.44 -3.07
C TYR A 75 -13.81 -5.36 -2.35
N HIS A 76 -14.74 -4.69 -3.04
CA HIS A 76 -15.62 -3.70 -2.42
C HIS A 76 -16.51 -4.33 -1.33
N LYS A 77 -17.10 -5.50 -1.62
CA LYS A 77 -17.87 -6.26 -0.63
C LYS A 77 -17.02 -6.60 0.60
N PHE A 78 -15.79 -7.08 0.39
CA PHE A 78 -14.87 -7.36 1.51
C PHE A 78 -14.60 -6.13 2.35
N LEU A 79 -14.37 -4.97 1.74
CA LEU A 79 -14.11 -3.72 2.47
C LEU A 79 -15.33 -3.29 3.29
N GLU A 80 -16.52 -3.31 2.71
CA GLU A 80 -17.75 -2.80 3.35
C GLU A 80 -18.32 -3.75 4.39
N GLU A 81 -18.41 -5.04 4.07
CA GLU A 81 -19.09 -6.00 4.93
C GLU A 81 -18.13 -6.69 5.92
N ILE A 82 -16.89 -6.94 5.53
CA ILE A 82 -15.95 -7.72 6.35
C ILE A 82 -14.98 -6.80 7.08
N SER A 83 -14.23 -5.97 6.36
CA SER A 83 -13.12 -5.18 6.93
C SER A 83 -13.59 -4.20 8.01
N GLU A 84 -14.74 -3.52 7.81
CA GLU A 84 -15.27 -2.58 8.80
C GLU A 84 -15.70 -3.30 10.09
N ASN A 85 -16.40 -4.42 9.97
CA ASN A 85 -16.84 -5.22 11.10
C ASN A 85 -15.65 -5.86 11.84
N VAL A 86 -14.70 -6.43 11.11
CA VAL A 86 -13.43 -6.97 11.66
C VAL A 86 -12.68 -5.89 12.45
N SER A 87 -12.59 -4.68 11.92
CA SER A 87 -11.92 -3.56 12.59
C SER A 87 -12.61 -3.19 13.91
N SER A 88 -13.95 -3.15 13.91
CA SER A 88 -14.75 -2.88 15.13
C SER A 88 -14.58 -3.97 16.18
N ARG A 89 -14.66 -5.26 15.78
CA ARG A 89 -14.49 -6.39 16.70
C ARG A 89 -13.05 -6.47 17.22
N ASN A 90 -12.05 -6.30 16.37
CA ASN A 90 -10.64 -6.25 16.79
C ASN A 90 -10.36 -5.11 17.78
N GLN A 91 -11.04 -3.97 17.65
CA GLN A 91 -10.94 -2.89 18.64
C GLN A 91 -11.37 -3.36 20.04
N LYS A 92 -12.50 -4.08 20.12
CA LYS A 92 -12.97 -4.64 21.40
C LYS A 92 -11.99 -5.65 21.98
N LEU A 93 -11.44 -6.55 21.14
CA LEU A 93 -10.46 -7.55 21.56
C LEU A 93 -9.17 -6.90 22.07
N LYS A 94 -8.68 -5.84 21.40
CA LYS A 94 -7.51 -5.07 21.86
C LYS A 94 -7.75 -4.42 23.21
N ILE A 95 -8.92 -3.78 23.40
CA ILE A 95 -9.30 -3.18 24.69
C ILE A 95 -9.33 -4.25 25.76
N LYS A 96 -10.05 -5.35 25.53
CA LYS A 96 -10.15 -6.49 26.45
C LYS A 96 -8.76 -7.02 26.86
N PHE A 97 -7.86 -7.20 25.89
CA PHE A 97 -6.50 -7.68 26.17
C PHE A 97 -5.70 -6.65 26.98
N LEU A 98 -5.75 -5.38 26.62
CA LEU A 98 -5.05 -4.32 27.37
C LEU A 98 -5.56 -4.14 28.79
N GLU A 99 -6.87 -4.24 29.02
CA GLU A 99 -7.52 -4.15 30.33
C GLU A 99 -7.23 -5.37 31.21
N SER A 100 -6.96 -6.53 30.64
CA SER A 100 -6.57 -7.72 31.37
C SER A 100 -5.24 -7.58 32.11
N GLY A 101 -4.40 -6.65 31.69
CA GLY A 101 -3.07 -6.41 32.28
C GLY A 101 -2.04 -7.48 31.96
N PHE A 102 -2.36 -8.48 31.15
CA PHE A 102 -1.40 -9.49 30.72
C PHE A 102 -0.34 -8.88 29.81
N SER A 103 0.92 -9.24 30.06
CA SER A 103 2.10 -8.85 29.26
C SER A 103 2.97 -10.08 29.06
N PRO A 104 2.78 -10.80 27.95
CA PRO A 104 3.65 -11.93 27.62
C PRO A 104 5.11 -11.49 27.46
N ASP A 105 6.04 -12.41 27.69
CA ASP A 105 7.47 -12.14 27.52
C ASP A 105 7.77 -11.65 26.11
N ASN A 106 8.61 -10.62 26.00
CA ASN A 106 9.00 -9.97 24.72
C ASN A 106 7.83 -9.37 23.91
N PHE A 107 6.69 -9.03 24.55
CA PHE A 107 5.52 -8.49 23.89
C PHE A 107 5.38 -6.96 23.98
N ASP A 108 6.41 -6.25 24.44
CA ASP A 108 6.39 -4.79 24.65
C ASP A 108 6.08 -4.01 23.36
N ILE A 109 6.69 -4.40 22.24
CA ILE A 109 6.46 -3.75 20.94
C ILE A 109 5.05 -3.97 20.43
N PRO A 110 4.48 -5.20 20.38
CA PRO A 110 3.08 -5.43 20.08
C PRO A 110 2.12 -4.66 21.00
N LEU A 111 2.34 -4.65 22.32
CA LEU A 111 1.52 -3.89 23.28
C LEU A 111 1.52 -2.39 22.99
N ARG A 112 2.70 -1.81 22.72
CA ARG A 112 2.83 -0.40 22.29
C ARG A 112 2.02 -0.13 21.01
N GLY A 113 2.09 -1.05 20.04
CA GLY A 113 1.31 -0.98 18.83
C GLY A 113 -0.20 -1.05 19.08
N MET A 114 -0.66 -1.97 19.91
CA MET A 114 -2.08 -2.11 20.28
C MET A 114 -2.61 -0.86 20.99
N LYS A 115 -1.85 -0.29 21.93
CA LYS A 115 -2.22 0.96 22.63
C LYS A 115 -2.39 2.12 21.65
N SER A 116 -1.48 2.26 20.69
CA SER A 116 -1.56 3.25 19.62
C SER A 116 -2.81 3.04 18.76
N GLU A 117 -3.06 1.81 18.30
CA GLU A 117 -4.23 1.46 17.50
C GLU A 117 -5.55 1.74 18.22
N VAL A 118 -5.63 1.42 19.51
CA VAL A 118 -6.81 1.74 20.33
C VAL A 118 -7.04 3.25 20.43
N GLY A 119 -5.96 4.03 20.61
CA GLY A 119 -6.05 5.48 20.69
C GLY A 119 -6.42 6.16 19.35
N LEU A 120 -6.07 5.55 18.22
CA LEU A 120 -6.38 6.05 16.89
C LEU A 120 -7.80 5.70 16.41
N PHE A 121 -8.41 4.67 17.02
CA PHE A 121 -9.66 4.12 16.55
C PHE A 121 -10.83 5.12 16.69
N SER A 122 -11.64 5.20 15.65
CA SER A 122 -12.92 5.90 15.66
C SER A 122 -13.86 5.19 14.70
N GLU A 123 -15.04 4.78 15.18
CA GLU A 123 -16.08 4.18 14.34
C GLU A 123 -16.45 5.07 13.14
N LYS A 124 -16.41 6.39 13.32
CA LYS A 124 -16.64 7.37 12.24
C LYS A 124 -15.62 7.27 11.11
N ASN A 125 -14.46 6.65 11.37
CA ASN A 125 -13.41 6.48 10.38
C ASN A 125 -13.55 5.18 9.55
N LEU A 126 -14.34 4.20 9.97
CA LEU A 126 -14.49 2.95 9.24
C LEU A 126 -14.96 3.19 7.79
N PRO A 127 -16.09 3.90 7.53
CA PRO A 127 -16.52 4.17 6.16
C PRO A 127 -15.56 5.10 5.41
N LEU A 128 -14.83 5.96 6.12
CA LEU A 128 -13.82 6.83 5.49
C LEU A 128 -12.57 6.05 5.04
N LEU A 129 -12.13 5.07 5.82
CA LEU A 129 -11.03 4.18 5.46
C LEU A 129 -11.41 3.31 4.25
N THR A 130 -12.64 2.77 4.24
CA THR A 130 -13.22 2.08 3.08
C THR A 130 -13.23 2.98 1.83
N SER A 131 -13.68 4.24 1.98
CA SER A 131 -13.67 5.22 0.89
C SER A 131 -12.26 5.53 0.38
N ASP A 132 -11.27 5.72 1.29
CA ASP A 132 -9.85 5.95 0.92
C ASP A 132 -9.28 4.77 0.11
N ALA A 133 -9.59 3.54 0.52
CA ALA A 133 -9.18 2.33 -0.20
C ALA A 133 -9.80 2.26 -1.60
N LYS A 134 -11.10 2.55 -1.74
CA LYS A 134 -11.80 2.58 -3.04
C LYS A 134 -11.23 3.64 -3.97
N LEU A 135 -11.04 4.88 -3.48
CA LEU A 135 -10.42 5.97 -4.25
C LEU A 135 -8.99 5.61 -4.71
N SER A 136 -8.23 4.91 -3.87
CA SER A 136 -6.90 4.42 -4.25
C SER A 136 -6.99 3.41 -5.40
N LYS A 137 -8.02 2.54 -5.41
CA LYS A 137 -8.26 1.60 -6.52
C LYS A 137 -8.74 2.30 -7.80
N GLU A 138 -9.53 3.35 -7.71
CA GLU A 138 -9.87 4.18 -8.87
C GLU A 138 -8.61 4.78 -9.52
N TYR A 139 -7.67 5.27 -8.71
CA TYR A 139 -6.37 5.74 -9.20
C TYR A 139 -5.58 4.61 -9.88
N ASP A 140 -5.47 3.43 -9.25
CA ASP A 140 -4.78 2.27 -9.82
C ASP A 140 -5.37 1.87 -11.19
N ALA A 141 -6.72 1.89 -11.32
CA ALA A 141 -7.40 1.57 -12.57
C ALA A 141 -7.07 2.58 -13.68
N ILE A 142 -7.05 3.89 -13.38
CA ILE A 142 -6.66 4.90 -14.35
C ILE A 142 -5.21 4.68 -14.80
N ILE A 143 -4.28 4.48 -13.88
CA ILE A 143 -2.87 4.27 -14.23
C ILE A 143 -2.67 2.96 -15.00
N GLY A 144 -3.35 1.89 -14.59
CA GLY A 144 -3.26 0.58 -15.25
C GLY A 144 -3.82 0.57 -16.67
N SER A 145 -4.81 1.42 -16.96
CA SER A 145 -5.42 1.55 -18.29
C SER A 145 -4.61 2.40 -19.29
N GLN A 146 -3.49 3.01 -18.84
CA GLN A 146 -2.69 3.86 -19.71
C GLN A 146 -1.91 3.05 -20.74
N THR A 147 -2.36 3.09 -21.98
CA THR A 147 -1.70 2.47 -23.14
C THR A 147 -1.29 3.50 -24.18
N VAL A 148 -0.34 3.14 -25.02
CA VAL A 148 0.09 3.91 -26.20
C VAL A 148 0.31 2.96 -27.37
N ARG A 149 0.22 3.47 -28.61
CA ARG A 149 0.54 2.70 -29.80
C ARG A 149 2.02 2.84 -30.16
N TRP A 150 2.79 1.77 -29.95
CA TRP A 150 4.21 1.71 -30.24
C TRP A 150 4.51 0.66 -31.30
N GLU A 151 5.16 1.07 -32.43
CA GLU A 151 5.52 0.17 -33.54
C GLU A 151 4.36 -0.64 -34.12
N GLY A 152 3.14 -0.07 -34.06
CA GLY A 152 1.92 -0.70 -34.58
C GLY A 152 1.10 -1.49 -33.53
N GLU A 153 1.68 -1.78 -32.38
CA GLU A 153 1.04 -2.50 -31.28
C GLU A 153 0.57 -1.57 -30.16
N GLU A 154 -0.48 -1.94 -29.48
CA GLU A 154 -0.91 -1.28 -28.26
C GLU A 154 -0.15 -1.86 -27.07
N VAL A 155 0.58 -1.00 -26.34
CA VAL A 155 1.42 -1.39 -25.21
C VAL A 155 1.12 -0.52 -23.99
N THR A 156 1.26 -1.10 -22.81
CA THR A 156 1.20 -0.33 -21.55
C THR A 156 2.43 0.57 -21.42
N LEU A 157 2.33 1.61 -20.56
CA LEU A 157 3.51 2.47 -20.28
C LEU A 157 4.66 1.68 -19.63
N THR A 158 4.35 0.61 -18.88
CA THR A 158 5.37 -0.29 -18.31
C THR A 158 6.10 -1.07 -19.41
N GLN A 159 5.37 -1.63 -20.38
CA GLN A 159 5.95 -2.32 -21.53
C GLN A 159 6.79 -1.41 -22.43
N LEU A 160 6.48 -0.11 -22.43
CA LEU A 160 7.26 0.89 -23.18
C LEU A 160 8.57 1.26 -22.44
N SER A 161 8.66 1.10 -21.13
CA SER A 161 9.79 1.56 -20.33
C SER A 161 11.17 0.98 -20.74
N PRO A 162 11.32 -0.27 -21.22
CA PRO A 162 12.60 -0.80 -21.70
C PRO A 162 13.22 0.00 -22.85
N VAL A 163 12.41 0.73 -23.63
CA VAL A 163 12.92 1.62 -24.70
C VAL A 163 13.85 2.70 -24.13
N MET A 164 13.67 3.11 -22.85
CA MET A 164 14.53 4.09 -22.19
C MET A 164 15.98 3.61 -21.99
N LEU A 165 16.21 2.30 -22.05
CA LEU A 165 17.53 1.69 -21.89
C LEU A 165 18.27 1.52 -23.23
N LYS A 166 17.57 1.62 -24.37
CA LYS A 166 18.16 1.44 -25.70
C LYS A 166 19.10 2.58 -26.05
N THR A 167 20.10 2.31 -26.91
CA THR A 167 21.11 3.28 -27.33
C THR A 167 20.56 4.36 -28.26
N ASP A 168 19.51 4.08 -29.03
CA ASP A 168 18.86 5.04 -29.95
C ASP A 168 18.11 6.16 -29.16
N ARG A 169 18.76 7.33 -29.13
CA ARG A 169 18.21 8.50 -28.41
C ARG A 169 16.89 9.01 -28.98
N LYS A 170 16.66 8.92 -30.30
CA LYS A 170 15.44 9.42 -30.95
C LYS A 170 14.25 8.56 -30.53
N ASN A 171 14.43 7.24 -30.45
CA ASN A 171 13.41 6.33 -29.97
C ASN A 171 13.12 6.55 -28.49
N ARG A 172 14.14 6.77 -27.63
CA ARG A 172 13.93 7.12 -26.22
C ARG A 172 13.10 8.40 -26.06
N GLU A 173 13.46 9.47 -26.81
CA GLU A 173 12.73 10.74 -26.80
C GLU A 173 11.26 10.54 -27.24
N LYS A 174 11.03 9.80 -28.33
CA LYS A 174 9.68 9.50 -28.84
C LYS A 174 8.85 8.77 -27.78
N ALA A 175 9.39 7.68 -27.20
CA ALA A 175 8.71 6.88 -26.19
C ALA A 175 8.40 7.70 -24.93
N TRP A 176 9.38 8.49 -24.45
CA TRP A 176 9.15 9.35 -23.27
C TRP A 176 8.05 10.38 -23.50
N LYS A 177 8.09 11.07 -24.67
CA LYS A 177 7.05 12.07 -25.00
C LYS A 177 5.67 11.46 -25.16
N MET A 178 5.57 10.26 -25.73
CA MET A 178 4.31 9.53 -25.84
C MET A 178 3.75 9.16 -24.46
N ALA A 179 4.59 8.60 -23.59
CA ALA A 179 4.20 8.27 -22.22
C ALA A 179 3.78 9.52 -21.42
N ALA A 180 4.56 10.61 -21.54
CA ALA A 180 4.24 11.86 -20.87
C ALA A 180 2.90 12.45 -21.35
N LYS A 181 2.66 12.44 -22.67
CA LYS A 181 1.39 12.92 -23.24
C LYS A 181 0.22 12.07 -22.73
N ARG A 182 0.33 10.74 -22.77
CA ARG A 182 -0.74 9.83 -22.30
C ARG A 182 -1.09 10.09 -20.84
N ARG A 183 -0.09 10.26 -19.97
CA ARG A 183 -0.31 10.60 -18.54
C ARG A 183 -1.04 11.93 -18.35
N LEU A 184 -0.75 12.91 -19.19
CA LEU A 184 -1.41 14.23 -19.12
C LEU A 184 -2.89 14.18 -19.52
N GLU A 185 -3.32 13.21 -20.32
CA GLU A 185 -4.72 13.03 -20.70
C GLU A 185 -5.60 12.73 -19.47
N ASP A 186 -5.07 11.97 -18.48
CA ASP A 186 -5.81 11.62 -17.24
C ASP A 186 -5.58 12.63 -16.10
N ARG A 187 -4.84 13.71 -16.32
CA ARG A 187 -4.45 14.67 -15.29
C ARG A 187 -5.64 15.19 -14.47
N GLN A 188 -6.74 15.50 -15.13
CA GLN A 188 -7.92 16.06 -14.46
C GLN A 188 -8.55 15.02 -13.53
N SER A 189 -8.81 13.81 -14.03
CA SER A 189 -9.39 12.70 -13.24
C SER A 189 -8.53 12.35 -12.03
N ILE A 190 -7.20 12.30 -12.21
CA ILE A 190 -6.26 12.04 -11.12
C ILE A 190 -6.30 13.16 -10.08
N ASN A 191 -6.35 14.43 -10.49
CA ASN A 191 -6.46 15.55 -9.58
C ASN A 191 -7.78 15.53 -8.78
N GLU A 192 -8.90 15.16 -9.41
CA GLU A 192 -10.20 15.04 -8.74
C GLU A 192 -10.17 13.92 -7.67
N ILE A 193 -9.60 12.76 -7.99
CA ILE A 193 -9.39 11.67 -7.02
C ILE A 193 -8.50 12.15 -5.87
N TRP A 194 -7.39 12.82 -6.17
CA TRP A 194 -6.48 13.36 -5.16
C TRP A 194 -7.19 14.30 -4.18
N ILE A 195 -8.03 15.20 -4.66
CA ILE A 195 -8.81 16.12 -3.81
C ILE A 195 -9.79 15.34 -2.90
N LYS A 196 -10.44 14.30 -3.44
CA LYS A 196 -11.34 13.44 -2.64
C LYS A 196 -10.55 12.72 -1.55
N ILE A 197 -9.41 12.09 -1.90
CA ILE A 197 -8.52 11.41 -0.94
C ILE A 197 -8.05 12.38 0.15
N LEU A 198 -7.60 13.58 -0.22
CA LEU A 198 -7.13 14.58 0.74
C LEU A 198 -8.23 14.96 1.75
N LYS A 199 -9.45 15.23 1.27
CA LYS A 199 -10.59 15.53 2.14
C LYS A 199 -10.94 14.39 3.08
N THR A 200 -10.98 13.16 2.57
CA THR A 200 -11.23 11.94 3.36
C THR A 200 -10.19 11.79 4.46
N ARG A 201 -8.91 11.90 4.13
CA ARG A 201 -7.79 11.77 5.07
C ARG A 201 -7.77 12.87 6.14
N MET A 202 -8.11 14.10 5.78
CA MET A 202 -8.28 15.20 6.75
C MET A 202 -9.42 14.89 7.74
N SER A 203 -10.52 14.33 7.25
CA SER A 203 -11.65 13.92 8.12
C SER A 203 -11.27 12.78 9.06
N ILE A 204 -10.52 11.78 8.58
CA ILE A 204 -9.97 10.69 9.39
C ILE A 204 -9.14 11.24 10.55
N ALA A 205 -8.19 12.14 10.26
CA ALA A 205 -7.35 12.74 11.28
C ALA A 205 -8.18 13.51 12.33
N LYS A 206 -9.11 14.33 11.86
CA LYS A 206 -9.98 15.12 12.73
C LYS A 206 -10.85 14.24 13.65
N ASN A 207 -11.44 13.17 13.13
CA ASN A 207 -12.27 12.25 13.90
C ASN A 207 -11.49 11.52 15.00
N SER A 208 -10.18 11.33 14.81
CA SER A 208 -9.26 10.74 15.80
C SER A 208 -8.57 11.81 16.69
N GLY A 209 -8.98 13.08 16.60
CA GLY A 209 -8.44 14.16 17.46
C GLY A 209 -7.09 14.73 17.02
N TYR A 210 -6.62 14.43 15.81
CA TYR A 210 -5.36 14.93 15.28
C TYR A 210 -5.54 16.25 14.49
N GLY A 211 -4.57 17.14 14.58
CA GLY A 211 -4.57 18.42 13.87
C GLY A 211 -4.38 18.29 12.36
N ASP A 212 -3.67 17.28 11.90
CA ASP A 212 -3.44 16.98 10.50
C ASP A 212 -3.28 15.47 10.23
N TYR A 213 -3.39 15.08 8.94
CA TYR A 213 -3.27 13.68 8.54
C TYR A 213 -1.85 13.13 8.70
N ARG A 214 -0.82 13.95 8.62
CA ARG A 214 0.58 13.51 8.82
C ARG A 214 0.77 13.02 10.26
N ALA A 215 0.29 13.77 11.26
CA ALA A 215 0.38 13.39 12.65
C ALA A 215 -0.38 12.08 12.93
N TRP A 216 -1.61 11.97 12.44
CA TRP A 216 -2.40 10.73 12.52
C TRP A 216 -1.70 9.56 11.84
N ARG A 217 -1.21 9.75 10.61
CA ARG A 217 -0.55 8.70 9.84
C ARG A 217 0.79 8.29 10.44
N TRP A 218 1.49 9.21 11.11
CA TRP A 218 2.72 8.92 11.81
C TRP A 218 2.52 7.89 12.91
N GLU A 219 1.51 8.12 13.74
CA GLU A 219 1.09 7.20 14.80
C GLU A 219 0.57 5.87 14.22
N TYR A 220 -0.29 5.94 13.20
CA TYR A 220 -0.81 4.76 12.49
C TYR A 220 0.32 3.88 11.93
N LEU A 221 1.41 4.45 11.45
CA LEU A 221 2.58 3.73 10.95
C LEU A 221 3.52 3.26 12.08
N LYS A 222 3.13 3.46 13.35
CA LYS A 222 3.92 3.04 14.52
C LYS A 222 5.36 3.56 14.50
N ARG A 223 5.54 4.81 14.05
CA ARG A 223 6.86 5.45 13.99
C ARG A 223 7.22 6.03 15.34
N PHE A 224 7.53 5.15 16.29
CA PHE A 224 7.73 5.52 17.69
C PHE A 224 9.17 5.94 18.04
N ASP A 225 10.14 5.58 17.20
CA ASP A 225 11.56 5.64 17.57
C ASP A 225 12.29 6.83 16.93
N TYR A 226 11.58 7.62 16.12
CA TYR A 226 12.09 8.84 15.51
C TYR A 226 10.95 9.82 15.23
N THR A 227 11.29 11.10 15.08
CA THR A 227 10.36 12.21 14.93
C THR A 227 10.35 12.79 13.51
N PRO A 228 9.34 13.60 13.13
CA PRO A 228 9.38 14.37 11.89
C PRO A 228 10.62 15.28 11.78
N GLU A 229 11.12 15.82 12.90
CA GLU A 229 12.33 16.66 12.96
C GLU A 229 13.60 15.87 12.63
N ASP A 230 13.67 14.60 13.04
CA ASP A 230 14.76 13.69 12.64
C ASP A 230 14.75 13.48 11.12
N CYS A 231 13.56 13.30 10.53
CA CYS A 231 13.42 13.22 9.08
C CYS A 231 13.89 14.50 8.38
N LEU A 232 13.55 15.69 8.91
CA LEU A 232 14.02 16.95 8.35
C LEU A 232 15.55 17.09 8.47
N THR A 233 16.13 16.61 9.55
CA THR A 233 17.59 16.57 9.75
C THR A 233 18.25 15.65 8.73
N PHE A 234 17.66 14.47 8.49
CA PHE A 234 18.10 13.55 7.44
C PHE A 234 18.01 14.17 6.04
N HIS A 235 16.89 14.87 5.72
CA HIS A 235 16.72 15.56 4.45
C HIS A 235 17.80 16.64 4.25
N ARG A 236 18.10 17.44 5.26
CA ARG A 236 19.20 18.44 5.19
C ARG A 236 20.55 17.79 4.93
N SER A 237 20.79 16.62 5.53
CA SER A 237 22.04 15.87 5.29
C SER A 237 22.12 15.36 3.85
N ILE A 238 21.01 14.84 3.29
CA ILE A 238 20.93 14.45 1.87
C ILE A 238 21.18 15.65 0.97
N GLU A 239 20.51 16.78 1.21
CA GLU A 239 20.67 18.00 0.42
C GLU A 239 22.13 18.46 0.39
N LYS A 240 22.80 18.44 1.56
CA LYS A 240 24.18 18.90 1.69
C LYS A 240 25.21 17.94 1.08
N VAL A 241 24.98 16.63 1.19
CA VAL A 241 26.00 15.62 0.85
C VAL A 241 25.67 14.87 -0.44
N ILE A 242 24.44 14.40 -0.59
CA ILE A 242 24.06 13.51 -1.70
C ILE A 242 23.72 14.29 -2.97
N VAL A 243 22.99 15.42 -2.84
CA VAL A 243 22.60 16.24 -4.00
C VAL A 243 23.82 16.71 -4.81
N PRO A 244 24.90 17.25 -4.21
CA PRO A 244 26.11 17.62 -4.97
C PRO A 244 26.79 16.43 -5.64
N LEU A 245 26.76 15.24 -5.03
CA LEU A 245 27.26 14.01 -5.65
C LEU A 245 26.43 13.59 -6.85
N ALA A 246 25.10 13.63 -6.72
CA ALA A 246 24.18 13.35 -7.82
C ALA A 246 24.40 14.33 -8.98
N ASP A 247 24.57 15.62 -8.71
CA ASP A 247 24.89 16.63 -9.72
C ASP A 247 26.21 16.32 -10.46
N LYS A 248 27.24 15.87 -9.73
CA LYS A 248 28.50 15.44 -10.34
C LYS A 248 28.31 14.24 -11.25
N LEU A 249 27.52 13.24 -10.82
CA LEU A 249 27.21 12.07 -11.66
C LEU A 249 26.42 12.46 -12.91
N LEU A 250 25.48 13.39 -12.81
CA LEU A 250 24.73 13.90 -13.96
C LEU A 250 25.62 14.69 -14.92
N LYS A 251 26.57 15.48 -14.43
CA LYS A 251 27.56 16.18 -15.26
C LYS A 251 28.43 15.18 -16.02
N ASN A 252 28.98 14.17 -15.35
CA ASN A 252 29.77 13.12 -15.98
C ASN A 252 28.95 12.36 -17.03
N ARG A 253 27.68 12.05 -16.74
CA ARG A 253 26.75 11.43 -17.70
C ARG A 253 26.58 12.30 -18.96
N LYS A 254 26.36 13.60 -18.76
CA LYS A 254 26.19 14.56 -19.84
C LYS A 254 27.42 14.56 -20.78
N GLU A 255 28.61 14.60 -20.20
CA GLU A 255 29.88 14.60 -20.90
C GLU A 255 30.13 13.29 -21.67
N ALA A 256 29.92 12.14 -20.98
CA ALA A 256 30.09 10.82 -21.57
C ALA A 256 29.14 10.56 -22.76
N LEU A 257 27.91 11.09 -22.69
CA LEU A 257 26.94 11.00 -23.76
C LEU A 257 27.13 12.06 -24.87
N GLY A 258 28.11 12.99 -24.75
CA GLY A 258 28.36 14.05 -25.69
C GLY A 258 27.20 15.03 -25.86
N LEU A 259 26.43 15.28 -24.81
CA LEU A 259 25.21 16.08 -24.87
C LEU A 259 25.45 17.51 -24.35
N GLU A 260 24.87 18.50 -25.01
CA GLU A 260 24.85 19.87 -24.51
C GLU A 260 23.94 19.98 -23.27
N LYS A 261 22.80 19.26 -23.25
CA LYS A 261 21.84 19.24 -22.14
C LYS A 261 21.21 17.86 -21.98
N LEU A 262 21.24 17.33 -20.76
CA LEU A 262 20.49 16.12 -20.41
C LEU A 262 18.98 16.37 -20.45
N LYS A 263 18.26 15.38 -20.91
CA LYS A 263 16.80 15.31 -20.92
C LYS A 263 16.34 14.08 -20.14
N PRO A 264 15.06 14.00 -19.71
CA PRO A 264 14.58 12.85 -18.96
C PRO A 264 14.86 11.49 -19.63
N TRP A 265 14.82 11.43 -20.95
CA TRP A 265 15.11 10.22 -21.74
C TRP A 265 16.61 9.88 -21.87
N ASP A 266 17.49 10.68 -21.26
CA ASP A 266 18.94 10.43 -21.23
C ASP A 266 19.42 9.88 -19.89
N LEU A 267 18.50 9.70 -18.91
CA LEU A 267 18.88 9.36 -17.52
C LEU A 267 19.08 7.86 -17.27
N SER A 268 18.48 6.97 -18.09
CA SER A 268 18.51 5.52 -17.88
C SER A 268 19.42 4.75 -18.83
N VAL A 269 19.81 5.34 -19.96
CA VAL A 269 20.67 4.67 -20.94
C VAL A 269 22.09 4.48 -20.39
N ASP A 270 22.75 3.38 -20.79
CA ASP A 270 24.17 3.16 -20.47
C ASP A 270 25.04 4.23 -21.13
N ILE A 271 25.91 4.88 -20.37
CA ILE A 271 26.78 5.97 -20.86
C ILE A 271 27.91 5.50 -21.77
N TYR A 272 28.21 4.20 -21.78
CA TYR A 272 29.23 3.57 -22.61
C TYR A 272 28.64 2.96 -23.90
N GLY A 273 27.34 3.16 -24.14
CA GLY A 273 26.66 2.66 -25.34
C GLY A 273 26.45 1.15 -25.38
N ARG A 274 26.50 0.48 -24.23
CA ARG A 274 26.24 -0.97 -24.14
C ARG A 274 24.74 -1.22 -24.17
N GLU A 275 24.33 -2.28 -24.87
CA GLU A 275 22.95 -2.72 -24.82
C GLU A 275 22.57 -3.25 -23.41
N PRO A 276 21.28 -3.19 -23.02
CA PRO A 276 20.82 -3.75 -21.76
C PRO A 276 21.18 -5.23 -21.63
N LEU A 277 21.56 -5.65 -20.43
CA LEU A 277 21.78 -7.07 -20.13
C LEU A 277 20.48 -7.85 -20.31
N SER A 278 20.57 -8.97 -21.00
CA SER A 278 19.47 -9.93 -21.18
C SER A 278 19.99 -11.34 -20.83
N PRO A 279 20.23 -11.61 -19.52
CA PRO A 279 20.86 -12.86 -19.09
C PRO A 279 19.94 -14.07 -19.23
N PHE A 280 18.63 -13.88 -19.32
CA PHE A 280 17.63 -14.93 -19.44
C PHE A 280 16.88 -14.81 -20.77
N LYS A 281 16.46 -15.93 -21.34
CA LYS A 281 15.64 -15.98 -22.56
C LYS A 281 14.18 -15.73 -22.24
N ASP A 282 13.72 -16.26 -21.14
CA ASP A 282 12.36 -16.11 -20.63
C ASP A 282 12.33 -16.15 -19.09
N ALA A 283 11.13 -15.98 -18.53
CA ALA A 283 10.94 -15.95 -17.06
C ALA A 283 11.10 -17.33 -16.38
N GLY A 284 11.25 -18.41 -17.15
CA GLY A 284 11.43 -19.77 -16.62
C GLY A 284 12.90 -20.19 -16.45
N GLU A 285 13.85 -19.42 -17.05
CA GLU A 285 15.29 -19.62 -16.87
C GLU A 285 15.80 -18.88 -15.63
#